data_24b2203ce9258fcd86cf49f45f920b8d
#
_entry.id   24b2203ce9258fcd86cf49f45f920b8d
#
_cell.length_a   1.000
_cell.length_b   1.000
_cell.length_c   1.000
_cell.angle_alpha   90.00
_cell.angle_beta   90.00
_cell.angle_gamma   90.00
#
_symmetry.space_group_name_H-M   'P 1'
#
loop_
_entity.id
_entity.type
_entity.pdbx_description
1 polymer ?
#
loop_
_entity_poly.entity_id
_entity_poly.type
_entity_poly.pdbx_seq_one_letter_code
_entity_poly.pdbx_strand_id
1 'polypeptide(L)'
;MPKRKSWREKLADDKGLPKVEPIDGRLRGRWGSGTVVIPAPREVDAVMRQVPPGKVITINEIRAALAKRHGATIGCPITTGIFAWIAAHAAAEAAAAGERDVTPYWRTLKAGGELNPKYPGGVERLRQQLEDEGHRVAAKGRRFVVADYEAVLLREDMR
;
A
#
# COMPACT_ATOMS: atom_id res chain seq x y z
N MET A 1 7.43 24.01 -21.35
CA MET A 1 6.45 23.14 -20.65
C MET A 1 7.16 22.34 -19.58
N PRO A 2 6.71 22.44 -18.34
CA PRO A 2 7.30 21.60 -17.31
C PRO A 2 7.00 20.14 -17.63
N LYS A 3 8.03 19.32 -17.55
CA LYS A 3 7.94 17.89 -17.79
C LYS A 3 7.21 17.24 -16.61
N ARG A 4 6.24 16.38 -16.87
CA ARG A 4 5.60 15.63 -15.81
C ARG A 4 6.61 14.70 -15.14
N LYS A 5 6.54 14.61 -13.83
CA LYS A 5 7.33 13.63 -13.09
C LYS A 5 6.88 12.22 -13.46
N SER A 6 7.85 11.33 -13.65
CA SER A 6 7.56 9.91 -13.77
C SER A 6 7.07 9.38 -12.43
N TRP A 7 6.50 8.18 -12.43
CA TRP A 7 6.09 7.54 -11.18
C TRP A 7 7.28 7.29 -10.26
N ARG A 8 8.43 6.93 -10.83
CA ARG A 8 9.64 6.71 -10.05
C ARG A 8 10.14 8.01 -9.41
N GLU A 9 10.04 9.12 -10.13
CA GLU A 9 10.38 10.43 -9.59
C GLU A 9 9.43 10.85 -8.47
N LYS A 10 8.13 10.56 -8.63
CA LYS A 10 7.14 10.82 -7.58
C LYS A 10 7.41 10.00 -6.33
N LEU A 11 7.81 8.74 -6.50
CA LEU A 11 8.15 7.87 -5.38
C LEU A 11 9.37 8.38 -4.63
N ALA A 12 10.33 8.93 -5.32
CA ALA A 12 11.57 9.45 -4.75
C ALA A 12 11.42 10.83 -4.10
N ASP A 13 10.30 11.51 -4.34
CA ASP A 13 10.07 12.85 -3.81
C ASP A 13 9.41 12.75 -2.44
N ASP A 14 10.19 12.96 -1.38
CA ASP A 14 9.73 12.82 0.00
C ASP A 14 8.80 13.95 0.47
N LYS A 15 8.74 15.08 -0.22
CA LYS A 15 7.83 16.20 0.09
C LYS A 15 7.92 16.71 1.54
N GLY A 16 9.11 16.63 2.14
CA GLY A 16 9.29 17.00 3.55
C GLY A 16 8.73 15.98 4.54
N LEU A 17 8.43 14.78 4.07
CA LEU A 17 7.87 13.71 4.91
C LEU A 17 8.96 12.69 5.27
N PRO A 18 8.81 11.88 6.32
CA PRO A 18 7.60 11.77 7.14
C PRO A 18 7.48 12.89 8.17
N LYS A 19 6.27 13.06 8.69
CA LYS A 19 6.04 13.95 9.83
C LYS A 19 4.96 13.39 10.73
N VAL A 20 5.08 13.66 12.02
CA VAL A 20 4.08 13.26 13.03
C VAL A 20 3.46 14.53 13.57
N GLU A 21 2.14 14.58 13.62
CA GLU A 21 1.43 15.73 14.12
C GLU A 21 0.19 15.31 14.90
N PRO A 22 -0.34 16.20 15.79
CA PRO A 22 -1.58 15.89 16.49
C PRO A 22 -2.73 15.69 15.50
N ILE A 23 -3.65 14.77 15.86
CA ILE A 23 -4.85 14.59 15.04
C ILE A 23 -5.72 15.83 15.17
N ASP A 24 -6.07 16.46 14.04
CA ASP A 24 -6.91 17.65 13.98
C ASP A 24 -8.24 17.36 14.69
N GLY A 25 -8.72 18.35 15.48
CA GLY A 25 -9.99 18.22 16.20
C GLY A 25 -11.18 17.85 15.33
N ARG A 26 -11.17 18.28 14.07
CA ARG A 26 -12.22 17.92 13.11
C ARG A 26 -12.19 16.44 12.72
N LEU A 27 -11.06 15.80 12.86
CA LEU A 27 -10.87 14.41 12.50
C LEU A 27 -10.96 13.44 13.68
N ARG A 28 -11.04 13.95 14.91
CA ARG A 28 -11.08 13.10 16.11
C ARG A 28 -12.24 12.12 16.13
N GLY A 29 -13.38 12.51 15.58
CA GLY A 29 -14.54 11.62 15.50
C GLY A 29 -14.33 10.42 14.58
N ARG A 30 -13.45 10.56 13.60
CA ARG A 30 -13.14 9.49 12.61
C ARG A 30 -11.87 8.74 12.96
N TRP A 31 -10.86 9.45 13.45
CA TRP A 31 -9.51 8.89 13.66
C TRP A 31 -9.14 8.71 15.14
N GLY A 32 -9.98 9.20 16.06
CA GLY A 32 -9.67 9.20 17.48
C GLY A 32 -8.75 10.34 17.86
N SER A 33 -8.26 10.33 19.10
CA SER A 33 -7.32 11.32 19.60
C SER A 33 -5.90 10.75 19.58
N GLY A 34 -4.91 11.64 19.67
CA GLY A 34 -3.50 11.27 19.68
C GLY A 34 -2.77 11.91 18.50
N THR A 35 -1.84 11.15 17.90
CA THR A 35 -1.00 11.64 16.81
C THR A 35 -1.16 10.79 15.56
N VAL A 36 -0.87 11.41 14.42
CA VAL A 36 -0.91 10.72 13.11
C VAL A 36 0.44 10.92 12.44
N VAL A 37 0.98 9.85 11.86
CA VAL A 37 2.14 9.96 10.99
C VAL A 37 1.68 10.06 9.54
N ILE A 38 2.21 11.06 8.85
CA ILE A 38 2.08 11.19 7.41
C ILE A 38 3.40 10.66 6.86
N PRO A 39 3.40 9.45 6.26
CA PRO A 39 4.66 8.80 5.88
C PRO A 39 5.27 9.40 4.62
N ALA A 40 6.56 9.15 4.40
CA ALA A 40 7.16 9.43 3.11
C ALA A 40 6.75 8.33 2.13
N PRO A 41 6.65 8.64 0.83
CA PRO A 41 6.30 7.62 -0.17
C PRO A 41 7.21 6.39 -0.14
N ARG A 42 8.51 6.59 0.04
CA ARG A 42 9.48 5.47 0.09
C ARG A 42 9.29 4.55 1.29
N GLU A 43 8.74 5.07 2.40
CA GLU A 43 8.46 4.23 3.57
C GLU A 43 7.33 3.25 3.28
N VAL A 44 6.29 3.72 2.59
CA VAL A 44 5.17 2.87 2.18
C VAL A 44 5.68 1.79 1.22
N ASP A 45 6.46 2.18 0.24
CA ASP A 45 7.06 1.25 -0.71
C ASP A 45 7.91 0.19 -0.02
N ALA A 46 8.72 0.59 0.98
CA ALA A 46 9.57 -0.34 1.71
C ALA A 46 8.76 -1.40 2.46
N VAL A 47 7.64 -1.03 3.05
CA VAL A 47 6.75 -2.00 3.70
C VAL A 47 6.14 -2.95 2.67
N MET A 48 5.68 -2.42 1.54
CA MET A 48 5.10 -3.23 0.46
C MET A 48 6.11 -4.25 -0.07
N ARG A 49 7.38 -3.88 -0.17
CA ARG A 49 8.45 -4.78 -0.64
C ARG A 49 8.70 -5.97 0.27
N GLN A 50 8.35 -5.87 1.53
CA GLN A 50 8.58 -6.94 2.51
C GLN A 50 7.63 -8.12 2.37
N VAL A 51 6.54 -7.96 1.62
CA VAL A 51 5.52 -9.00 1.51
C VAL A 51 6.00 -10.11 0.57
N PRO A 52 6.24 -11.33 1.09
CA PRO A 52 6.72 -12.44 0.25
C PRO A 52 5.59 -13.08 -0.56
N PRO A 53 5.94 -13.88 -1.59
CA PRO A 53 4.94 -14.66 -2.31
C PRO A 53 4.13 -15.53 -1.34
N GLY A 54 2.83 -15.61 -1.57
CA GLY A 54 1.93 -16.38 -0.72
C GLY A 54 1.36 -15.60 0.47
N LYS A 55 1.85 -14.37 0.68
CA LYS A 55 1.31 -13.48 1.71
C LYS A 55 0.75 -12.22 1.06
N VAL A 56 -0.14 -11.56 1.78
CA VAL A 56 -0.70 -10.26 1.38
C VAL A 56 -0.65 -9.29 2.57
N ILE A 57 -0.79 -8.02 2.28
CA ILE A 57 -0.90 -6.96 3.28
C ILE A 57 -2.03 -6.03 2.85
N THR A 58 -2.71 -5.40 3.81
CA THR A 58 -3.67 -4.36 3.47
C THR A 58 -3.11 -3.00 3.86
N ILE A 59 -3.75 -1.95 3.40
CA ILE A 59 -3.38 -0.57 3.79
C ILE A 59 -3.37 -0.43 5.31
N ASN A 60 -4.26 -1.12 6.01
CA ASN A 60 -4.33 -1.01 7.46
C ASN A 60 -3.07 -1.52 8.17
N GLU A 61 -2.47 -2.62 7.71
CA GLU A 61 -1.23 -3.13 8.29
C GLU A 61 -0.04 -2.22 7.95
N ILE A 62 -0.05 -1.63 6.78
CA ILE A 62 0.99 -0.65 6.40
C ILE A 62 0.91 0.56 7.34
N ARG A 63 -0.29 1.08 7.57
CA ARG A 63 -0.52 2.19 8.50
C ARG A 63 -0.05 1.86 9.91
N ALA A 64 -0.38 0.67 10.39
CA ALA A 64 0.00 0.22 11.73
C ALA A 64 1.53 0.12 11.86
N ALA A 65 2.20 -0.43 10.86
CA ALA A 65 3.65 -0.56 10.84
C ALA A 65 4.34 0.81 10.90
N LEU A 66 3.84 1.77 10.14
CA LEU A 66 4.41 3.11 10.10
C LEU A 66 4.12 3.90 11.38
N ALA A 67 2.92 3.73 11.94
CA ALA A 67 2.58 4.34 13.22
C ALA A 67 3.54 3.86 14.31
N LYS A 68 3.78 2.56 14.37
CA LYS A 68 4.71 1.97 15.33
C LYS A 68 6.13 2.49 15.14
N ARG A 69 6.58 2.54 13.89
CA ARG A 69 7.93 3.01 13.55
C ARG A 69 8.18 4.43 14.04
N HIS A 70 7.20 5.30 13.94
CA HIS A 70 7.32 6.72 14.28
C HIS A 70 6.76 7.08 15.65
N GLY A 71 6.29 6.10 16.42
CA GLY A 71 5.70 6.37 17.73
C GLY A 71 4.41 7.17 17.67
N ALA A 72 3.68 7.07 16.55
CA ALA A 72 2.40 7.76 16.35
C ALA A 72 1.24 6.85 16.75
N THR A 73 0.09 7.45 17.02
CA THR A 73 -1.11 6.69 17.35
C THR A 73 -1.65 5.95 16.13
N ILE A 74 -1.70 6.63 14.97
CA ILE A 74 -2.15 6.02 13.72
C ILE A 74 -1.28 6.47 12.54
N GLY A 75 -1.34 5.71 11.44
CA GLY A 75 -0.83 6.13 10.15
C GLY A 75 -1.97 6.76 9.34
N CYS A 76 -1.67 7.82 8.60
CA CYS A 76 -2.67 8.52 7.79
C CYS A 76 -3.25 7.59 6.73
N PRO A 77 -4.57 7.35 6.72
CA PRO A 77 -5.17 6.43 5.74
C PRO A 77 -5.14 6.99 4.33
N ILE A 78 -5.24 8.30 4.19
CA ILE A 78 -5.32 8.94 2.87
C ILE A 78 -3.96 8.90 2.17
N THR A 79 -2.93 9.42 2.82
CA THR A 79 -1.59 9.48 2.21
C THR A 79 -0.96 8.10 2.06
N THR A 80 -1.20 7.18 3.00
CA THR A 80 -0.72 5.82 2.86
C THR A 80 -1.28 5.18 1.59
N GLY A 81 -2.58 5.35 1.33
CA GLY A 81 -3.22 4.83 0.13
C GLY A 81 -2.67 5.46 -1.15
N ILE A 82 -2.50 6.78 -1.14
CA ILE A 82 -1.94 7.51 -2.30
C ILE A 82 -0.52 7.04 -2.59
N PHE A 83 0.31 6.90 -1.57
CA PHE A 83 1.71 6.51 -1.75
C PHE A 83 1.86 5.04 -2.15
N ALA A 84 0.95 4.16 -1.69
CA ALA A 84 0.90 2.78 -2.16
C ALA A 84 0.57 2.73 -3.66
N TRP A 85 -0.35 3.58 -4.11
CA TRP A 85 -0.70 3.70 -5.51
C TRP A 85 0.48 4.22 -6.35
N ILE A 86 1.20 5.22 -5.85
CA ILE A 86 2.43 5.71 -6.51
C ILE A 86 3.47 4.60 -6.59
N ALA A 87 3.67 3.86 -5.50
CA ALA A 87 4.63 2.76 -5.46
C ALA A 87 4.28 1.67 -6.48
N ALA A 88 2.99 1.35 -6.62
CA ALA A 88 2.51 0.36 -7.59
C ALA A 88 2.83 0.79 -9.02
N HIS A 89 2.54 2.04 -9.37
CA HIS A 89 2.82 2.55 -10.71
C HIS A 89 4.33 2.70 -10.97
N ALA A 90 5.10 3.08 -9.95
CA ALA A 90 6.56 3.14 -10.05
C ALA A 90 7.15 1.76 -10.33
N ALA A 91 6.60 0.73 -9.67
CA ALA A 91 7.03 -0.65 -9.90
C ALA A 91 6.75 -1.11 -11.34
N ALA A 92 5.56 -0.79 -11.85
CA ALA A 92 5.21 -1.13 -13.23
C ALA A 92 6.10 -0.39 -14.23
N GLU A 93 6.39 0.88 -13.96
CA GLU A 93 7.30 1.68 -14.79
C GLU A 93 8.71 1.08 -14.79
N ALA A 94 9.20 0.67 -13.64
CA ALA A 94 10.51 0.03 -13.50
C ALA A 94 10.55 -1.30 -14.26
N ALA A 95 9.50 -2.11 -14.14
CA ALA A 95 9.40 -3.39 -14.85
C ALA A 95 9.39 -3.19 -16.36
N ALA A 96 8.70 -2.17 -16.85
CA ALA A 96 8.68 -1.82 -18.26
C ALA A 96 10.05 -1.38 -18.77
N ALA A 97 10.90 -0.87 -17.88
CA ALA A 97 12.28 -0.49 -18.18
C ALA A 97 13.26 -1.66 -18.06
N GLY A 98 12.77 -2.87 -17.78
CA GLY A 98 13.58 -4.08 -17.72
C GLY A 98 14.04 -4.50 -16.33
N GLU A 99 13.63 -3.80 -15.28
CA GLU A 99 13.99 -4.19 -13.92
C GLU A 99 13.17 -5.39 -13.48
N ARG A 100 13.82 -6.35 -12.82
CA ARG A 100 13.18 -7.58 -12.36
C ARG A 100 12.77 -7.50 -10.89
N ASP A 101 13.57 -6.83 -10.06
CA ASP A 101 13.30 -6.69 -8.64
C ASP A 101 12.48 -5.43 -8.40
N VAL A 102 11.16 -5.57 -8.54
CA VAL A 102 10.23 -4.46 -8.33
C VAL A 102 9.30 -4.77 -7.17
N THR A 103 8.73 -3.71 -6.60
CA THR A 103 7.76 -3.82 -5.52
C THR A 103 6.59 -4.71 -5.96
N PRO A 104 6.29 -5.79 -5.21
CA PRO A 104 5.18 -6.69 -5.56
C PRO A 104 3.84 -6.07 -5.18
N TYR A 105 3.42 -5.05 -5.89
CA TYR A 105 2.25 -4.23 -5.56
C TYR A 105 0.94 -5.02 -5.51
N TRP A 106 0.84 -6.13 -6.27
CA TRP A 106 -0.37 -6.95 -6.27
C TRP A 106 -0.64 -7.62 -4.91
N ARG A 107 0.36 -7.69 -4.04
CA ARG A 107 0.22 -8.25 -2.68
C ARG A 107 -0.32 -7.23 -1.68
N THR A 108 -0.50 -5.97 -2.08
CA THR A 108 -1.07 -4.92 -1.25
C THR A 108 -2.52 -4.70 -1.63
N LEU A 109 -3.41 -4.94 -0.66
CA LEU A 109 -4.85 -4.90 -0.86
C LEU A 109 -5.45 -3.70 -0.14
N LYS A 110 -6.64 -3.31 -0.55
CA LYS A 110 -7.47 -2.37 0.22
C LYS A 110 -7.96 -3.07 1.48
N ALA A 111 -8.50 -2.30 2.41
CA ALA A 111 -9.13 -2.85 3.61
C ALA A 111 -10.16 -3.91 3.21
N GLY A 112 -10.27 -4.96 4.01
CA GLY A 112 -11.19 -6.05 3.71
C GLY A 112 -10.68 -7.06 2.68
N GLY A 113 -9.44 -6.91 2.21
CA GLY A 113 -8.84 -7.84 1.26
C GLY A 113 -9.20 -7.56 -0.20
N GLU A 114 -9.70 -6.38 -0.49
CA GLU A 114 -10.15 -6.00 -1.82
C GLU A 114 -8.97 -5.64 -2.74
N LEU A 115 -9.01 -6.13 -3.99
CA LEU A 115 -8.07 -5.74 -5.03
C LEU A 115 -8.33 -4.28 -5.41
N ASN A 116 -7.27 -3.49 -5.53
CA ASN A 116 -7.40 -2.08 -5.90
C ASN A 116 -7.38 -1.93 -7.43
N PRO A 117 -8.53 -1.61 -8.05
CA PRO A 117 -8.62 -1.54 -9.52
C PRO A 117 -7.78 -0.42 -10.14
N LYS A 118 -7.28 0.49 -9.32
CA LYS A 118 -6.44 1.61 -9.81
C LYS A 118 -4.97 1.25 -9.94
N TYR A 119 -4.58 0.06 -9.48
CA TYR A 119 -3.20 -0.40 -9.64
C TYR A 119 -2.94 -0.81 -11.09
N PRO A 120 -1.66 -0.82 -11.52
CA PRO A 120 -1.32 -1.13 -12.91
C PRO A 120 -1.91 -2.45 -13.40
N GLY A 121 -2.47 -2.44 -14.61
CA GLY A 121 -3.06 -3.60 -15.23
C GLY A 121 -4.49 -3.88 -14.83
N GLY A 122 -5.00 -3.19 -13.80
CA GLY A 122 -6.38 -3.36 -13.33
C GLY A 122 -6.61 -4.70 -12.64
N VAL A 123 -7.88 -4.96 -12.33
CA VAL A 123 -8.28 -6.14 -11.55
C VAL A 123 -7.86 -7.46 -12.21
N GLU A 124 -7.99 -7.57 -13.52
CA GLU A 124 -7.65 -8.82 -14.22
C GLU A 124 -6.17 -9.18 -14.07
N ARG A 125 -5.28 -8.21 -14.19
CA ARG A 125 -3.86 -8.44 -14.02
C ARG A 125 -3.52 -8.78 -12.57
N LEU A 126 -4.10 -8.05 -11.61
CA LEU A 126 -3.90 -8.31 -10.19
C LEU A 126 -4.37 -9.70 -9.81
N ARG A 127 -5.55 -10.09 -10.31
CA ARG A 127 -6.12 -11.41 -10.08
C ARG A 127 -5.17 -12.49 -10.56
N GLN A 128 -4.64 -12.36 -11.78
CA GLN A 128 -3.73 -13.33 -12.36
C GLN A 128 -2.47 -13.46 -11.49
N GLN A 129 -1.90 -12.33 -11.08
CA GLN A 129 -0.69 -12.33 -10.25
C GLN A 129 -0.92 -13.00 -8.89
N LEU A 130 -2.07 -12.75 -8.28
CA LEU A 130 -2.43 -13.35 -6.99
C LEU A 130 -2.73 -14.83 -7.13
N GLU A 131 -3.45 -15.22 -8.17
CA GLU A 131 -3.75 -16.65 -8.42
C GLU A 131 -2.47 -17.43 -8.71
N ASP A 132 -1.52 -16.84 -9.41
CA ASP A 132 -0.21 -17.46 -9.66
C ASP A 132 0.54 -17.72 -8.36
N GLU A 133 0.25 -16.99 -7.31
CA GLU A 133 0.87 -17.18 -5.99
C GLU A 133 0.02 -18.04 -5.05
N GLY A 134 -1.02 -18.68 -5.57
CA GLY A 134 -1.82 -19.64 -4.81
C GLY A 134 -3.04 -19.05 -4.11
N HIS A 135 -3.33 -17.76 -4.33
CA HIS A 135 -4.51 -17.14 -3.74
C HIS A 135 -5.76 -17.41 -4.58
N ARG A 136 -6.90 -17.37 -3.93
CA ARG A 136 -8.19 -17.47 -4.60
C ARG A 136 -8.84 -16.08 -4.58
N VAL A 137 -9.24 -15.59 -5.74
CA VAL A 137 -9.91 -14.30 -5.88
C VAL A 137 -11.39 -14.54 -6.16
N ALA A 138 -12.24 -13.94 -5.33
CA ALA A 138 -13.69 -14.10 -5.43
C ALA A 138 -14.36 -12.76 -5.70
N ALA A 139 -15.44 -12.80 -6.47
CA ALA A 139 -16.28 -11.62 -6.67
C ALA A 139 -17.16 -11.40 -5.44
N LYS A 140 -17.28 -10.14 -5.01
CA LYS A 140 -18.15 -9.73 -3.92
C LYS A 140 -18.86 -8.45 -4.36
N GLY A 141 -20.03 -8.63 -4.98
CA GLY A 141 -20.73 -7.55 -5.64
C GLY A 141 -19.91 -7.08 -6.85
N ARG A 142 -19.57 -5.79 -6.90
CA ARG A 142 -18.76 -5.22 -7.97
C ARG A 142 -17.26 -5.25 -7.65
N ARG A 143 -16.90 -5.80 -6.49
CA ARG A 143 -15.52 -5.84 -6.02
C ARG A 143 -14.95 -7.24 -6.13
N PHE A 144 -13.64 -7.32 -6.16
CA PHE A 144 -12.93 -8.59 -6.11
C PHE A 144 -12.06 -8.61 -4.87
N VAL A 145 -12.09 -9.72 -4.15
CA VAL A 145 -11.38 -9.87 -2.88
C VAL A 145 -10.55 -11.16 -2.90
N VAL A 146 -9.46 -11.15 -2.13
CA VAL A 146 -8.71 -12.39 -1.87
C VAL A 146 -9.50 -13.16 -0.82
N ALA A 147 -9.96 -14.36 -1.19
CA ALA A 147 -10.72 -15.23 -0.28
C ALA A 147 -9.82 -15.62 0.89
N ASP A 148 -10.37 -15.53 2.11
CA ASP A 148 -9.63 -15.86 3.34
C ASP A 148 -8.32 -15.09 3.49
N TYR A 149 -8.29 -13.84 3.06
CA TYR A 149 -7.06 -13.03 3.08
C TYR A 149 -6.44 -12.96 4.47
N GLU A 150 -7.24 -13.03 5.52
CA GLU A 150 -6.75 -12.93 6.90
C GLU A 150 -5.81 -14.09 7.25
N ALA A 151 -6.01 -15.26 6.65
CA ALA A 151 -5.16 -16.42 6.87
C ALA A 151 -3.75 -16.25 6.25
N VAL A 152 -3.63 -15.40 5.23
CA VAL A 152 -2.36 -15.18 4.52
C VAL A 152 -1.82 -13.76 4.71
N LEU A 153 -2.39 -13.05 5.67
CA LEU A 153 -2.01 -11.67 5.98
C LEU A 153 -0.61 -11.64 6.62
N LEU A 154 0.26 -10.77 6.09
CA LEU A 154 1.57 -10.56 6.70
C LEU A 154 1.39 -9.77 8.00
N ARG A 155 1.67 -10.41 9.12
CA ARG A 155 1.53 -9.80 10.44
C ARG A 155 2.87 -9.29 10.95
N GLU A 156 2.81 -8.43 11.93
CA GLU A 156 3.99 -7.79 12.51
C GLU A 156 5.03 -8.80 12.99
N ASP A 157 4.59 -9.88 13.61
CA ASP A 157 5.46 -10.93 14.14
C ASP A 157 6.15 -11.75 13.03
N MET A 158 5.75 -11.55 11.78
CA MET A 158 6.31 -12.25 10.62
C MET A 158 7.21 -11.34 9.78
N ARG A 159 7.30 -10.08 10.14
CA ARG A 159 8.10 -9.10 9.41
C ARG A 159 9.53 -9.01 9.87
#